data_0d28946b3845bdb64f8adb2afa712566
#
_entry.id   0d28946b3845bdb64f8adb2afa712566
#
_cell.length_a   1.000
_cell.length_b   1.000
_cell.length_c   1.000
_cell.angle_alpha   90.00
_cell.angle_beta   90.00
_cell.angle_gamma   90.00
#
_symmetry.space_group_name_H-M   'P 1'
#
loop_
_entity.id
_entity.type
_entity.pdbx_description
1 polymer ?
#
loop_
_entity_poly.entity_id
_entity_poly.type
_entity_poly.pdbx_seq_one_letter_code
_entity_poly.pdbx_strand_id
1 'polypeptide(L)'
;MASDLKNSGFDVVLSSVAPHNSKLKMFKILGNIKIEGMFSKYEKPVVIPTDFIEENTPKAIDRADIIMINTPAFAQEVYEKLIGKYGRNGQIVVFPCGGFSAVNFDNYLKSIGRPNDFYVCETGSFIYTTKLTGLGSVLIKDMKKSVMFACVNSKNTDYALGVMNEIYPQFYKAENVWQTSFSNPSSTLHTITTLCNMSRIEQMGSYKNSFYDITPAVARIIETVDEERCKIASHFFKNVMSVTEIMCSLYNIKYDNIYDTIKNISAFKIQYAPNSLKHRYVTEDVPYSLVPISTIGKKLGINSPNMDSIINLASMSNNVDYFAEGRNADKIGFTPEQAVYMNEMAGV
;
A
#
# COMPACT_ATOMS: atom_id res chain seq x y z
N MET A 1 -8.39 -9.74 4.99
CA MET A 1 -8.27 -10.34 3.64
C MET A 1 -8.34 -11.86 3.70
N ALA A 2 -7.34 -12.62 4.19
CA ALA A 2 -7.35 -14.08 4.17
C ALA A 2 -8.65 -14.72 4.74
N SER A 3 -9.10 -14.28 5.90
CA SER A 3 -10.34 -14.78 6.50
C SER A 3 -11.61 -14.45 5.68
N ASP A 4 -11.62 -13.29 5.01
CA ASP A 4 -12.73 -12.93 4.11
C ASP A 4 -12.75 -13.80 2.86
N LEU A 5 -11.60 -14.06 2.27
CA LEU A 5 -11.48 -14.99 1.13
C LEU A 5 -11.88 -16.41 1.51
N LYS A 6 -11.43 -16.90 2.67
CA LYS A 6 -11.85 -18.21 3.19
C LYS A 6 -13.36 -18.29 3.38
N ASN A 7 -13.96 -17.23 3.95
CA ASN A 7 -15.43 -17.14 4.11
C ASN A 7 -16.17 -17.06 2.76
N SER A 8 -15.52 -16.62 1.72
CA SER A 8 -16.07 -16.55 0.35
C SER A 8 -15.85 -17.85 -0.45
N GLY A 9 -15.28 -18.90 0.17
CA GLY A 9 -15.13 -20.24 -0.42
C GLY A 9 -13.84 -20.44 -1.21
N PHE A 10 -12.89 -19.50 -1.20
CA PHE A 10 -11.60 -19.67 -1.86
C PHE A 10 -10.69 -20.63 -1.07
N ASP A 11 -9.84 -21.37 -1.78
CA ASP A 11 -8.71 -22.09 -1.15
C ASP A 11 -7.64 -21.08 -0.76
N VAL A 12 -7.47 -20.87 0.53
CA VAL A 12 -6.61 -19.81 1.09
C VAL A 12 -5.57 -20.42 2.00
N VAL A 13 -4.34 -19.93 1.85
CA VAL A 13 -3.25 -20.20 2.79
C VAL A 13 -2.74 -18.88 3.36
N LEU A 14 -2.70 -18.76 4.69
CA LEU A 14 -2.09 -17.64 5.39
C LEU A 14 -0.76 -18.09 6.00
N SER A 15 0.33 -17.44 5.61
CA SER A 15 1.68 -17.76 6.11
C SER A 15 2.45 -16.51 6.51
N SER A 16 3.43 -16.68 7.39
CA SER A 16 4.35 -15.62 7.80
C SER A 16 5.64 -16.21 8.33
N VAL A 17 6.74 -15.45 8.24
CA VAL A 17 8.08 -15.86 8.69
C VAL A 17 8.46 -15.22 10.02
N ALA A 18 9.38 -15.87 10.76
CA ALA A 18 10.01 -15.26 11.92
C ALA A 18 10.84 -14.01 11.52
N PRO A 19 10.89 -12.96 12.35
CA PRO A 19 10.25 -12.83 13.66
C PRO A 19 8.78 -12.37 13.62
N HIS A 20 8.19 -12.18 12.43
CA HIS A 20 6.87 -11.57 12.23
C HIS A 20 5.69 -12.53 12.35
N ASN A 21 5.95 -13.81 12.69
CA ASN A 21 4.92 -14.86 12.75
C ASN A 21 4.22 -14.99 14.11
N SER A 22 4.54 -14.16 15.10
CA SER A 22 3.94 -14.24 16.46
C SER A 22 2.41 -14.14 16.45
N LYS A 23 1.87 -13.20 15.66
CA LYS A 23 0.42 -13.04 15.50
C LYS A 23 -0.22 -14.25 14.82
N LEU A 24 0.46 -14.83 13.84
CA LEU A 24 0.00 -16.03 13.14
C LEU A 24 -0.11 -17.22 14.10
N LYS A 25 0.93 -17.45 14.90
CA LYS A 25 0.93 -18.49 15.95
C LYS A 25 -0.20 -18.27 16.95
N MET A 26 -0.42 -17.02 17.37
CA MET A 26 -1.53 -16.68 18.26
C MET A 26 -2.88 -17.03 17.63
N PHE A 27 -3.15 -16.66 16.36
CA PHE A 27 -4.40 -17.01 15.69
C PHE A 27 -4.58 -18.53 15.58
N LYS A 28 -3.49 -19.25 15.32
CA LYS A 28 -3.53 -20.73 15.28
C LYS A 28 -3.91 -21.33 16.63
N ILE A 29 -3.37 -20.79 17.74
CA ILE A 29 -3.71 -21.20 19.10
C ILE A 29 -5.17 -20.89 19.41
N LEU A 30 -5.69 -19.73 19.00
CA LEU A 30 -7.10 -19.35 19.20
C LEU A 30 -8.06 -20.21 18.40
N GLY A 31 -7.60 -20.88 17.35
CA GLY A 31 -8.40 -21.77 16.51
C GLY A 31 -9.41 -21.08 15.60
N ASN A 32 -9.61 -19.77 15.76
CA ASN A 32 -10.54 -19.00 14.95
C ASN A 32 -10.18 -17.51 14.87
N ILE A 33 -10.76 -16.83 13.85
CA ILE A 33 -10.71 -15.38 13.67
C ILE A 33 -12.14 -14.86 13.53
N LYS A 34 -12.53 -13.91 14.37
CA LYS A 34 -13.81 -13.22 14.29
C LYS A 34 -13.72 -12.02 13.35
N ILE A 35 -14.61 -11.94 12.39
CA ILE A 35 -14.76 -10.79 11.48
C ILE A 35 -16.05 -10.06 11.82
N GLU A 36 -15.97 -8.76 11.97
CA GLU A 36 -17.08 -7.82 12.08
C GLU A 36 -16.94 -6.75 11.00
N GLY A 37 -18.04 -6.21 10.49
CA GLY A 37 -18.00 -5.17 9.46
C GLY A 37 -19.05 -4.09 9.65
N MET A 38 -18.77 -2.92 9.09
CA MET A 38 -19.71 -1.79 9.07
C MET A 38 -20.58 -1.80 7.80
N PHE A 39 -20.54 -2.88 7.01
CA PHE A 39 -21.32 -3.05 5.78
C PHE A 39 -22.02 -4.42 5.78
N SER A 40 -23.05 -4.57 4.96
CA SER A 40 -24.03 -5.65 4.99
C SER A 40 -23.45 -7.07 5.07
N LYS A 41 -22.31 -7.34 4.40
CA LYS A 41 -21.67 -8.67 4.41
C LYS A 41 -21.28 -9.13 5.83
N TYR A 42 -20.96 -8.19 6.74
CA TYR A 42 -20.43 -8.47 8.08
C TYR A 42 -21.16 -7.73 9.20
N GLU A 43 -22.39 -7.30 8.98
CA GLU A 43 -23.26 -6.74 10.05
C GLU A 43 -23.42 -7.72 11.22
N LYS A 44 -23.51 -9.01 10.90
CA LYS A 44 -23.42 -10.08 11.90
C LYS A 44 -21.99 -10.62 11.93
N PRO A 45 -21.37 -10.73 13.11
CA PRO A 45 -20.02 -11.29 13.23
C PRO A 45 -19.96 -12.70 12.64
N VAL A 46 -18.88 -12.96 11.89
CA VAL A 46 -18.58 -14.28 11.32
C VAL A 46 -17.31 -14.81 11.98
N VAL A 47 -17.32 -16.07 12.37
CA VAL A 47 -16.18 -16.77 12.97
C VAL A 47 -15.60 -17.74 11.96
N ILE A 48 -14.33 -17.57 11.61
CA ILE A 48 -13.61 -18.34 10.60
C ILE A 48 -12.57 -19.22 11.29
N PRO A 49 -12.63 -20.56 11.12
CA PRO A 49 -11.57 -21.45 11.59
C PRO A 49 -10.21 -21.10 10.98
N THR A 50 -9.14 -21.35 11.72
CA THR A 50 -7.75 -21.04 11.29
C THR A 50 -7.02 -22.23 10.67
N ASP A 51 -7.75 -23.18 10.11
CA ASP A 51 -7.23 -24.36 9.39
C ASP A 51 -6.40 -24.02 8.14
N PHE A 52 -6.54 -22.79 7.65
CA PHE A 52 -5.78 -22.25 6.49
C PHE A 52 -4.43 -21.64 6.87
N ILE A 53 -3.97 -21.74 8.11
CA ILE A 53 -2.65 -21.25 8.55
C ILE A 53 -1.58 -22.32 8.28
N GLU A 54 -0.60 -21.99 7.42
CA GLU A 54 0.57 -22.81 7.12
C GLU A 54 1.83 -22.13 7.67
N GLU A 55 2.53 -22.78 8.59
CA GLU A 55 3.77 -22.24 9.19
C GLU A 55 4.98 -22.42 8.29
N ASN A 56 4.97 -23.36 7.35
CA ASN A 56 6.00 -23.55 6.35
C ASN A 56 5.75 -22.61 5.16
N THR A 57 6.31 -21.40 5.22
CA THR A 57 6.13 -20.38 4.16
C THR A 57 6.63 -20.86 2.78
N PRO A 58 7.78 -21.54 2.63
CA PRO A 58 8.15 -22.17 1.36
C PRO A 58 7.08 -23.07 0.76
N LYS A 59 6.46 -23.93 1.56
CA LYS A 59 5.37 -24.81 1.11
C LYS A 59 4.11 -24.01 0.73
N ALA A 60 3.81 -22.95 1.47
CA ALA A 60 2.70 -22.05 1.13
C ALA A 60 2.93 -21.36 -0.22
N ILE A 61 4.15 -20.88 -0.48
CA ILE A 61 4.54 -20.23 -1.73
C ILE A 61 4.42 -21.22 -2.90
N ASP A 62 4.97 -22.43 -2.77
CA ASP A 62 4.94 -23.44 -3.83
C ASP A 62 3.52 -23.85 -4.24
N ARG A 63 2.58 -23.93 -3.29
CA ARG A 63 1.18 -24.30 -3.55
C ARG A 63 0.35 -23.21 -4.21
N ALA A 64 0.66 -21.94 -3.96
CA ALA A 64 -0.20 -20.83 -4.34
C ALA A 64 -0.19 -20.60 -5.87
N ASP A 65 -1.34 -20.25 -6.44
CA ASP A 65 -1.42 -19.69 -7.80
C ASP A 65 -1.31 -18.17 -7.74
N ILE A 66 -1.80 -17.56 -6.65
CA ILE A 66 -1.74 -16.12 -6.37
C ILE A 66 -1.08 -15.89 -5.02
N ILE A 67 -0.05 -15.08 -4.97
CA ILE A 67 0.67 -14.69 -3.75
C ILE A 67 0.42 -13.20 -3.48
N MET A 68 -0.25 -12.88 -2.37
CA MET A 68 -0.52 -11.51 -1.96
C MET A 68 0.35 -11.12 -0.77
N ILE A 69 1.29 -10.18 -0.95
CA ILE A 69 2.25 -9.76 0.07
C ILE A 69 1.65 -8.64 0.93
N ASN A 70 0.85 -9.00 1.92
CA ASN A 70 0.18 -8.07 2.84
C ASN A 70 1.05 -7.71 4.06
N THR A 71 2.30 -7.34 3.83
CA THR A 71 3.25 -6.94 4.87
C THR A 71 3.63 -5.47 4.73
N PRO A 72 4.09 -4.81 5.81
CA PRO A 72 4.71 -3.50 5.67
C PRO A 72 5.89 -3.54 4.70
N ALA A 73 6.16 -2.41 4.02
CA ALA A 73 7.17 -2.32 2.97
C ALA A 73 8.57 -2.74 3.46
N PHE A 74 8.94 -2.40 4.69
CA PHE A 74 10.23 -2.79 5.30
C PHE A 74 10.38 -4.30 5.54
N ALA A 75 9.28 -5.06 5.51
CA ALA A 75 9.30 -6.52 5.71
C ALA A 75 9.15 -7.31 4.41
N GLN A 76 8.99 -6.66 3.26
CA GLN A 76 8.73 -7.32 1.98
C GLN A 76 9.93 -8.10 1.45
N GLU A 77 11.16 -7.59 1.62
CA GLU A 77 12.38 -8.19 1.08
C GLU A 77 12.57 -9.67 1.47
N VAL A 78 12.19 -10.04 2.69
CA VAL A 78 12.25 -11.45 3.14
C VAL A 78 11.35 -12.35 2.30
N TYR A 79 10.15 -11.88 1.99
CA TYR A 79 9.19 -12.62 1.16
C TYR A 79 9.59 -12.62 -0.31
N GLU A 80 10.13 -11.52 -0.81
CA GLU A 80 10.70 -11.42 -2.17
C GLU A 80 11.77 -12.49 -2.39
N LYS A 81 12.72 -12.63 -1.44
CA LYS A 81 13.76 -13.67 -1.48
C LYS A 81 13.19 -15.10 -1.43
N LEU A 82 12.18 -15.33 -0.60
CA LEU A 82 11.53 -16.64 -0.51
C LEU A 82 10.76 -16.98 -1.80
N ILE A 83 10.04 -16.02 -2.37
CA ILE A 83 9.33 -16.22 -3.65
C ILE A 83 10.31 -16.44 -4.78
N GLY A 84 11.40 -15.66 -4.85
CA GLY A 84 12.47 -15.87 -5.82
C GLY A 84 13.12 -17.25 -5.74
N LYS A 85 13.15 -17.88 -4.56
CA LYS A 85 13.74 -19.19 -4.34
C LYS A 85 12.76 -20.35 -4.52
N TYR A 86 11.54 -20.23 -4.04
CA TYR A 86 10.58 -21.34 -3.93
C TYR A 86 9.34 -21.18 -4.82
N GLY A 87 9.14 -20.02 -5.42
CA GLY A 87 8.00 -19.77 -6.30
C GLY A 87 8.12 -20.50 -7.63
N ARG A 88 6.98 -20.84 -8.21
CA ARG A 88 6.83 -21.51 -9.51
C ARG A 88 6.58 -20.50 -10.62
N ASN A 89 7.03 -20.81 -11.81
CA ASN A 89 6.73 -19.99 -12.99
C ASN A 89 5.21 -19.87 -13.21
N GLY A 90 4.76 -18.69 -13.62
CA GLY A 90 3.38 -18.42 -13.91
C GLY A 90 2.51 -18.00 -12.71
N GLN A 91 3.07 -17.94 -11.49
CA GLN A 91 2.34 -17.41 -10.33
C GLN A 91 2.12 -15.91 -10.45
N ILE A 92 0.96 -15.44 -9.96
CA ILE A 92 0.65 -14.02 -9.83
C ILE A 92 1.13 -13.54 -8.45
N VAL A 93 2.05 -12.57 -8.42
CA VAL A 93 2.55 -11.96 -7.18
C VAL A 93 2.04 -10.54 -7.09
N VAL A 94 1.23 -10.25 -6.07
CA VAL A 94 0.58 -8.95 -5.88
C VAL A 94 1.12 -8.25 -4.65
N PHE A 95 1.54 -7.00 -4.82
CA PHE A 95 1.89 -6.07 -3.75
C PHE A 95 0.73 -5.10 -3.51
N PRO A 96 -0.15 -5.35 -2.53
CA PRO A 96 -1.24 -4.43 -2.23
C PRO A 96 -0.70 -3.13 -1.63
N CYS A 97 -1.04 -1.98 -2.25
CA CYS A 97 -0.56 -0.66 -1.83
C CYS A 97 0.98 -0.57 -1.82
N GLY A 98 1.61 -1.08 -2.88
CA GLY A 98 3.00 -1.47 -2.88
C GLY A 98 4.06 -0.39 -2.80
N GLY A 99 3.80 0.85 -3.23
CA GLY A 99 4.80 1.92 -3.20
C GLY A 99 6.15 1.51 -3.84
N PHE A 100 6.15 1.24 -5.14
CA PHE A 100 7.30 0.78 -5.93
C PHE A 100 7.80 -0.64 -5.57
N SER A 101 7.04 -1.42 -4.82
CA SER A 101 7.46 -2.76 -4.39
C SER A 101 7.50 -3.75 -5.54
N ALA A 102 6.53 -3.68 -6.46
CA ALA A 102 6.52 -4.55 -7.64
C ALA A 102 7.72 -4.31 -8.54
N VAL A 103 8.08 -3.05 -8.78
CA VAL A 103 9.27 -2.67 -9.57
C VAL A 103 10.55 -3.16 -8.89
N ASN A 104 10.66 -2.97 -7.56
CA ASN A 104 11.78 -3.46 -6.77
C ASN A 104 11.92 -4.99 -6.85
N PHE A 105 10.83 -5.72 -6.71
CA PHE A 105 10.83 -7.18 -6.81
C PHE A 105 11.17 -7.69 -8.20
N ASP A 106 10.66 -7.06 -9.25
CA ASP A 106 11.00 -7.42 -10.64
C ASP A 106 12.50 -7.24 -10.92
N ASN A 107 13.11 -6.15 -10.42
CA ASN A 107 14.56 -5.96 -10.51
C ASN A 107 15.34 -7.01 -9.71
N TYR A 108 14.85 -7.39 -8.53
CA TYR A 108 15.44 -8.51 -7.79
C TYR A 108 15.36 -9.83 -8.59
N LEU A 109 14.22 -10.16 -9.18
CA LEU A 109 14.06 -11.36 -10.02
C LEU A 109 15.02 -11.37 -11.21
N LYS A 110 15.21 -10.23 -11.88
CA LYS A 110 16.21 -10.06 -12.95
C LYS A 110 17.63 -10.34 -12.43
N SER A 111 17.97 -9.84 -11.24
CA SER A 111 19.31 -10.01 -10.64
C SER A 111 19.65 -11.46 -10.30
N ILE A 112 18.63 -12.29 -10.04
CA ILE A 112 18.80 -13.73 -9.74
C ILE A 112 18.54 -14.64 -10.94
N GLY A 113 18.42 -14.09 -12.16
CA GLY A 113 18.26 -14.85 -13.40
C GLY A 113 16.84 -15.42 -13.61
N ARG A 114 15.81 -14.84 -12.99
CA ARG A 114 14.40 -15.24 -13.12
C ARG A 114 13.50 -14.15 -13.73
N PRO A 115 13.94 -13.45 -14.79
CA PRO A 115 13.08 -12.44 -15.41
C PRO A 115 11.85 -13.11 -16.04
N ASN A 116 10.68 -12.50 -15.86
CA ASN A 116 9.40 -12.97 -16.43
C ASN A 116 8.86 -14.31 -15.92
N ASP A 117 9.42 -14.89 -14.87
CA ASP A 117 8.89 -16.12 -14.27
C ASP A 117 7.53 -15.91 -13.60
N PHE A 118 7.23 -14.67 -13.19
CA PHE A 118 6.04 -14.30 -12.42
C PHE A 118 5.26 -13.18 -13.11
N TYR A 119 3.97 -13.14 -12.86
CA TYR A 119 3.14 -11.95 -13.11
C TYR A 119 3.25 -11.02 -11.90
N VAL A 120 4.25 -10.13 -11.89
CA VAL A 120 4.51 -9.22 -10.78
C VAL A 120 3.60 -8.00 -10.89
N CYS A 121 2.71 -7.82 -9.92
CA CYS A 121 1.63 -6.84 -9.96
C CYS A 121 1.59 -5.98 -8.70
N GLU A 122 1.00 -4.80 -8.82
CA GLU A 122 0.82 -3.85 -7.72
C GLU A 122 -0.57 -3.24 -7.75
N THR A 123 -1.09 -2.88 -6.58
CA THR A 123 -2.33 -2.09 -6.47
C THR A 123 -2.06 -0.72 -5.87
N GLY A 124 -2.81 0.30 -6.30
CA GLY A 124 -2.69 1.67 -5.78
C GLY A 124 -3.15 1.82 -4.33
N SER A 125 -3.85 0.85 -3.78
CA SER A 125 -4.33 0.86 -2.40
C SER A 125 -4.70 -0.54 -1.92
N PHE A 126 -4.81 -0.74 -0.59
CA PHE A 126 -5.48 -1.92 -0.04
C PHE A 126 -6.98 -1.91 -0.34
N ILE A 127 -7.58 -3.09 -0.56
CA ILE A 127 -9.04 -3.23 -0.74
C ILE A 127 -9.82 -2.86 0.53
N TYR A 128 -9.29 -3.19 1.70
CA TYR A 128 -9.98 -3.02 2.97
C TYR A 128 -9.41 -1.87 3.80
N THR A 129 -10.31 -1.18 4.49
CA THR A 129 -9.97 -0.37 5.66
C THR A 129 -10.33 -1.16 6.90
N THR A 130 -9.32 -1.62 7.66
CA THR A 130 -9.52 -2.56 8.78
C THR A 130 -8.89 -2.08 10.07
N LYS A 131 -9.35 -2.66 11.19
CA LYS A 131 -8.75 -2.50 12.52
C LYS A 131 -8.82 -3.83 13.28
N LEU A 132 -7.73 -4.19 13.98
CA LEU A 132 -7.79 -5.23 15.02
C LEU A 132 -8.52 -4.66 16.24
N THR A 133 -9.57 -5.35 16.69
CA THR A 133 -10.41 -4.93 17.83
C THR A 133 -10.15 -5.75 19.09
N GLY A 134 -9.35 -6.82 18.97
CA GLY A 134 -8.97 -7.69 20.06
C GLY A 134 -8.12 -8.86 19.58
N LEU A 135 -7.83 -9.78 20.48
CA LEU A 135 -7.19 -11.05 20.16
C LEU A 135 -8.12 -11.87 19.25
N GLY A 136 -7.70 -12.11 18.01
CA GLY A 136 -8.50 -12.88 17.06
C GLY A 136 -9.72 -12.17 16.48
N SER A 137 -9.86 -10.85 16.65
CA SER A 137 -10.99 -10.08 16.13
C SER A 137 -10.57 -8.96 15.20
N VAL A 138 -11.23 -8.87 14.04
CA VAL A 138 -10.98 -7.89 12.99
C VAL A 138 -12.26 -7.15 12.65
N LEU A 139 -12.24 -5.81 12.75
CA LEU A 139 -13.28 -4.94 12.23
C LEU A 139 -12.91 -4.49 10.82
N ILE A 140 -13.75 -4.79 9.85
CA ILE A 140 -13.68 -4.21 8.51
C ILE A 140 -14.56 -2.96 8.50
N LYS A 141 -13.92 -1.79 8.47
CA LYS A 141 -14.62 -0.48 8.50
C LYS A 141 -15.26 -0.16 7.15
N ASP A 142 -14.55 -0.48 6.07
CA ASP A 142 -15.02 -0.27 4.70
C ASP A 142 -14.26 -1.16 3.73
N MET A 143 -14.87 -1.36 2.56
CA MET A 143 -14.28 -1.99 1.38
C MET A 143 -14.25 -0.96 0.26
N LYS A 144 -13.08 -0.67 -0.27
CA LYS A 144 -12.90 0.31 -1.33
C LYS A 144 -13.64 -0.09 -2.59
N LYS A 145 -14.17 0.89 -3.31
CA LYS A 145 -15.09 0.68 -4.45
C LYS A 145 -14.34 0.55 -5.77
N SER A 146 -13.16 1.17 -5.85
CA SER A 146 -12.38 1.22 -7.09
C SER A 146 -10.89 1.28 -6.72
N VAL A 147 -10.09 0.30 -7.15
CA VAL A 147 -8.66 0.21 -6.82
C VAL A 147 -7.85 -0.09 -8.08
N MET A 148 -6.87 0.74 -8.38
CA MET A 148 -5.96 0.56 -9.51
C MET A 148 -5.16 -0.74 -9.38
N PHE A 149 -4.96 -1.42 -10.50
CA PHE A 149 -4.15 -2.64 -10.62
C PHE A 149 -3.31 -2.59 -11.89
N ALA A 150 -2.04 -2.92 -11.80
CA ALA A 150 -1.17 -3.12 -12.95
C ALA A 150 -0.08 -4.16 -12.66
N CYS A 151 0.40 -4.81 -13.73
CA CYS A 151 1.64 -5.58 -13.68
C CYS A 151 2.83 -4.71 -14.12
N VAL A 152 4.04 -5.07 -13.68
CA VAL A 152 5.29 -4.44 -14.14
C VAL A 152 5.43 -4.58 -15.65
N ASN A 153 5.22 -5.79 -16.17
CA ASN A 153 5.05 -5.98 -17.61
C ASN A 153 3.59 -5.69 -17.98
N SER A 154 3.33 -4.54 -18.58
CA SER A 154 1.98 -4.06 -18.91
C SER A 154 1.19 -5.02 -19.81
N LYS A 155 1.86 -5.81 -20.66
CA LYS A 155 1.22 -6.82 -21.52
C LYS A 155 0.50 -7.92 -20.73
N ASN A 156 0.90 -8.14 -19.49
CA ASN A 156 0.34 -9.15 -18.61
C ASN A 156 -0.83 -8.63 -17.76
N THR A 157 -1.06 -7.31 -17.77
CA THR A 157 -2.05 -6.69 -16.88
C THR A 157 -3.46 -7.23 -17.11
N ASP A 158 -3.90 -7.35 -18.36
CA ASP A 158 -5.26 -7.80 -18.67
C ASP A 158 -5.53 -9.24 -18.21
N TYR A 159 -4.55 -10.13 -18.37
CA TYR A 159 -4.66 -11.50 -17.89
C TYR A 159 -4.72 -11.53 -16.34
N ALA A 160 -3.76 -10.91 -15.67
CA ALA A 160 -3.70 -10.93 -14.22
C ALA A 160 -4.91 -10.21 -13.58
N LEU A 161 -5.36 -9.11 -14.17
CA LEU A 161 -6.55 -8.39 -13.73
C LEU A 161 -7.83 -9.24 -13.89
N GLY A 162 -7.95 -9.99 -14.99
CA GLY A 162 -9.07 -10.92 -15.19
C GLY A 162 -9.16 -11.94 -14.05
N VAL A 163 -8.04 -12.58 -13.72
CA VAL A 163 -7.95 -13.51 -12.58
C VAL A 163 -8.25 -12.83 -11.25
N MET A 164 -7.69 -11.65 -11.01
CA MET A 164 -7.91 -10.92 -9.75
C MET A 164 -9.33 -10.40 -9.59
N ASN A 165 -10.05 -10.12 -10.68
CA ASN A 165 -11.43 -9.67 -10.64
C ASN A 165 -12.43 -10.77 -10.29
N GLU A 166 -12.07 -12.04 -10.43
CA GLU A 166 -12.86 -13.15 -9.89
C GLU A 166 -12.89 -13.10 -8.34
N ILE A 167 -11.86 -12.53 -7.72
CA ILE A 167 -11.70 -12.40 -6.28
C ILE A 167 -12.19 -11.04 -5.79
N TYR A 168 -11.78 -9.97 -6.47
CA TYR A 168 -12.03 -8.58 -6.12
C TYR A 168 -12.43 -7.76 -7.36
N PRO A 169 -13.73 -7.72 -7.71
CA PRO A 169 -14.23 -7.00 -8.88
C PRO A 169 -14.03 -5.48 -8.81
N GLN A 170 -13.54 -4.95 -7.71
CA GLN A 170 -13.19 -3.55 -7.53
C GLN A 170 -11.87 -3.14 -8.19
N PHE A 171 -11.06 -4.11 -8.64
CA PHE A 171 -9.83 -3.78 -9.37
C PHE A 171 -10.14 -3.30 -10.78
N TYR A 172 -9.44 -2.24 -11.18
CA TYR A 172 -9.47 -1.75 -12.56
C TYR A 172 -8.06 -1.50 -13.07
N LYS A 173 -7.90 -1.56 -14.39
CA LYS A 173 -6.62 -1.43 -15.05
C LYS A 173 -6.07 -0.01 -14.89
N ALA A 174 -4.87 0.10 -14.34
CA ALA A 174 -4.05 1.31 -14.44
C ALA A 174 -3.28 1.33 -15.77
N GLU A 175 -2.80 2.49 -16.18
CA GLU A 175 -2.00 2.64 -17.41
C GLU A 175 -0.69 1.83 -17.31
N ASN A 176 -0.07 1.82 -16.16
CA ASN A 176 1.13 1.03 -15.85
C ASN A 176 1.34 0.91 -14.34
N VAL A 177 2.39 0.18 -13.92
CA VAL A 177 2.73 -0.03 -12.51
C VAL A 177 3.21 1.25 -11.81
N TRP A 178 3.72 2.23 -12.55
CA TRP A 178 4.09 3.52 -11.96
C TRP A 178 2.85 4.26 -11.47
N GLN A 179 1.74 4.18 -12.23
CA GLN A 179 0.49 4.78 -11.79
C GLN A 179 0.00 4.20 -10.47
N THR A 180 0.09 2.89 -10.25
CA THR A 180 -0.28 2.28 -8.95
C THR A 180 0.61 2.76 -7.83
N SER A 181 1.93 2.83 -8.05
CA SER A 181 2.92 3.28 -7.06
C SER A 181 2.75 4.75 -6.68
N PHE A 182 2.60 5.63 -7.67
CA PHE A 182 2.39 7.06 -7.44
C PHE A 182 1.02 7.38 -6.85
N SER A 183 0.00 6.54 -7.06
CA SER A 183 -1.39 6.77 -6.61
C SER A 183 -1.70 6.24 -5.21
N ASN A 184 -0.69 5.94 -4.38
CA ASN A 184 -0.89 5.59 -2.99
C ASN A 184 -1.17 6.85 -2.15
N PRO A 185 -2.42 7.09 -1.68
CA PRO A 185 -2.75 8.31 -0.93
C PRO A 185 -2.18 8.31 0.49
N SER A 186 -1.74 7.16 1.00
CA SER A 186 -1.22 7.03 2.37
C SER A 186 0.04 7.87 2.58
N SER A 187 0.87 8.02 1.55
CA SER A 187 2.14 8.75 1.63
C SER A 187 1.98 10.20 2.10
N THR A 188 1.05 10.92 1.52
CA THR A 188 0.78 12.32 1.87
C THR A 188 -0.15 12.42 3.07
N LEU A 189 -1.24 11.67 3.11
CA LEU A 189 -2.25 11.75 4.16
C LEU A 189 -1.72 11.32 5.53
N HIS A 190 -1.14 10.14 5.62
CA HIS A 190 -0.68 9.59 6.91
C HIS A 190 0.47 10.39 7.49
N THR A 191 1.49 10.64 6.66
CA THR A 191 2.72 11.32 7.09
C THR A 191 2.42 12.74 7.55
N ILE A 192 1.79 13.55 6.69
CA ILE A 192 1.56 14.97 6.97
C ILE A 192 0.61 15.13 8.15
N THR A 193 -0.49 14.36 8.20
CA THR A 193 -1.42 14.41 9.34
C THR A 193 -0.72 14.03 10.65
N THR A 194 0.18 13.04 10.64
CA THR A 194 0.92 12.62 11.82
C THR A 194 1.91 13.67 12.27
N LEU A 195 2.70 14.22 11.36
CA LEU A 195 3.71 15.24 11.68
C LEU A 195 3.08 16.55 12.15
N CYS A 196 1.98 16.98 11.53
CA CYS A 196 1.24 18.17 11.97
C CYS A 196 0.54 18.00 13.33
N ASN A 197 0.45 16.80 13.86
CA ASN A 197 -0.10 16.49 15.18
C ASN A 197 0.93 15.93 16.16
N MET A 198 2.23 16.05 15.88
CA MET A 198 3.29 15.37 16.66
C MET A 198 3.21 15.69 18.15
N SER A 199 3.08 16.96 18.55
CA SER A 199 2.99 17.35 19.97
C SER A 199 1.79 16.70 20.65
N ARG A 200 0.64 16.65 19.96
CA ARG A 200 -0.57 16.03 20.50
C ARG A 200 -0.40 14.51 20.64
N ILE A 201 0.23 13.88 19.67
CA ILE A 201 0.52 12.42 19.69
C ILE A 201 1.45 12.08 20.85
N GLU A 202 2.53 12.84 21.06
CA GLU A 202 3.50 12.57 22.12
C GLU A 202 2.94 12.82 23.53
N GLN A 203 2.07 13.83 23.68
CA GLN A 203 1.46 14.15 24.99
C GLN A 203 0.29 13.24 25.33
N MET A 204 -0.56 12.90 24.35
CA MET A 204 -1.82 12.18 24.59
C MET A 204 -1.76 10.71 24.19
N GLY A 205 -0.74 10.28 23.46
CA GLY A 205 -0.72 8.97 22.82
C GLY A 205 -1.82 8.85 21.75
N SER A 206 -2.36 7.65 21.57
CA SER A 206 -3.42 7.41 20.60
C SER A 206 -4.74 8.06 21.06
N TYR A 207 -5.26 9.00 20.27
CA TYR A 207 -6.55 9.64 20.49
C TYR A 207 -7.51 9.38 19.32
N LYS A 208 -8.81 9.51 19.58
CA LYS A 208 -9.86 9.25 18.57
C LYS A 208 -9.93 10.39 17.56
N ASN A 209 -10.27 10.05 16.30
CA ASN A 209 -10.56 10.99 15.21
C ASN A 209 -9.34 11.68 14.55
N SER A 210 -8.15 11.04 14.52
CA SER A 210 -6.93 11.66 13.99
C SER A 210 -7.04 12.19 12.56
N PHE A 211 -7.66 11.47 11.64
CA PHE A 211 -7.90 11.97 10.28
C PHE A 211 -9.07 12.93 10.22
N TYR A 212 -10.12 12.64 10.97
CA TYR A 212 -11.29 13.50 11.03
C TYR A 212 -11.00 14.88 11.64
N ASP A 213 -9.92 14.99 12.42
CA ASP A 213 -9.44 16.24 13.01
C ASP A 213 -8.53 17.07 12.07
N ILE A 214 -8.43 16.71 10.79
CA ILE A 214 -7.72 17.52 9.79
C ILE A 214 -8.27 18.96 9.79
N THR A 215 -7.36 19.91 9.73
CA THR A 215 -7.70 21.35 9.62
C THR A 215 -7.50 21.87 8.19
N PRO A 216 -8.10 22.99 7.80
CA PRO A 216 -7.87 23.59 6.49
C PRO A 216 -6.37 23.88 6.21
N ALA A 217 -5.60 24.21 7.24
CA ALA A 217 -4.15 24.44 7.08
C ALA A 217 -3.40 23.13 6.76
N VAL A 218 -3.71 22.05 7.46
CA VAL A 218 -3.11 20.73 7.19
C VAL A 218 -3.53 20.22 5.81
N ALA A 219 -4.78 20.44 5.42
CA ALA A 219 -5.26 20.08 4.08
C ALA A 219 -4.46 20.78 2.97
N ARG A 220 -4.20 22.10 3.11
CA ARG A 220 -3.35 22.83 2.15
C ARG A 220 -1.95 22.26 2.05
N ILE A 221 -1.32 21.84 3.17
CA ILE A 221 0.01 21.21 3.13
C ILE A 221 -0.05 19.88 2.35
N ILE A 222 -1.09 19.07 2.58
CA ILE A 222 -1.29 17.81 1.85
C ILE A 222 -1.40 18.08 0.34
N GLU A 223 -2.25 19.03 -0.06
CA GLU A 223 -2.47 19.38 -1.46
C GLU A 223 -1.20 19.92 -2.12
N THR A 224 -0.44 20.79 -1.43
CA THR A 224 0.83 21.34 -1.94
C THR A 224 1.89 20.26 -2.19
N VAL A 225 2.02 19.29 -1.28
CA VAL A 225 2.94 18.14 -1.47
C VAL A 225 2.43 17.21 -2.57
N ASP A 226 1.11 17.07 -2.68
CA ASP A 226 0.49 16.26 -3.72
C ASP A 226 0.66 16.85 -5.12
N GLU A 227 0.64 18.16 -5.27
CA GLU A 227 0.96 18.85 -6.53
C GLU A 227 2.37 18.49 -7.04
N GLU A 228 3.37 18.42 -6.13
CA GLU A 228 4.72 17.99 -6.48
C GLU A 228 4.74 16.51 -6.92
N ARG A 229 3.99 15.63 -6.23
CA ARG A 229 3.81 14.23 -6.64
C ARG A 229 3.18 14.16 -8.05
N CYS A 230 2.11 14.90 -8.28
CA CYS A 230 1.42 14.92 -9.58
C CYS A 230 2.34 15.39 -10.70
N LYS A 231 3.16 16.43 -10.45
CA LYS A 231 4.14 16.93 -11.42
C LYS A 231 5.18 15.86 -11.79
N ILE A 232 5.68 15.10 -10.84
CA ILE A 232 6.63 14.00 -11.10
C ILE A 232 5.91 12.84 -11.82
N ALA A 233 4.74 12.47 -11.36
CA ALA A 233 3.93 11.38 -11.89
C ALA A 233 3.55 11.57 -13.36
N SER A 234 3.33 12.82 -13.81
CA SER A 234 2.97 13.14 -15.20
C SER A 234 4.02 12.75 -16.24
N HIS A 235 5.25 12.38 -15.83
CA HIS A 235 6.28 11.86 -16.70
C HIS A 235 6.17 10.35 -16.96
N PHE A 236 5.23 9.66 -16.30
CA PHE A 236 5.06 8.20 -16.37
C PHE A 236 3.72 7.76 -16.93
N PHE A 237 2.67 8.58 -16.80
CA PHE A 237 1.31 8.26 -17.27
C PHE A 237 0.48 9.55 -17.42
N LYS A 238 -0.60 9.45 -18.23
CA LYS A 238 -1.42 10.62 -18.60
C LYS A 238 -2.45 11.01 -17.56
N ASN A 239 -3.15 10.01 -17.01
CA ASN A 239 -4.28 10.25 -16.11
C ASN A 239 -3.80 10.39 -14.66
N VAL A 240 -3.08 11.48 -14.36
CA VAL A 240 -2.60 11.79 -13.03
C VAL A 240 -3.75 12.34 -12.20
N MET A 241 -4.14 11.59 -11.17
CA MET A 241 -5.16 11.99 -10.21
C MET A 241 -4.50 12.65 -8.99
N SER A 242 -5.09 13.74 -8.51
CA SER A 242 -4.75 14.33 -7.21
C SER A 242 -5.12 13.38 -6.06
N VAL A 243 -4.57 13.60 -4.87
CA VAL A 243 -4.95 12.82 -3.68
C VAL A 243 -6.45 12.92 -3.37
N THR A 244 -7.07 14.06 -3.65
CA THR A 244 -8.51 14.27 -3.54
C THR A 244 -9.28 13.35 -4.49
N GLU A 245 -8.92 13.33 -5.77
CA GLU A 245 -9.56 12.48 -6.77
C GLU A 245 -9.35 10.99 -6.48
N ILE A 246 -8.15 10.59 -6.05
CA ILE A 246 -7.87 9.21 -5.63
C ILE A 246 -8.78 8.82 -4.47
N MET A 247 -8.89 9.64 -3.44
CA MET A 247 -9.75 9.35 -2.27
C MET A 247 -11.22 9.32 -2.66
N CYS A 248 -11.67 10.22 -3.52
CA CYS A 248 -13.03 10.23 -4.05
C CYS A 248 -13.34 8.93 -4.81
N SER A 249 -12.43 8.47 -5.67
CA SER A 249 -12.55 7.21 -6.41
C SER A 249 -12.60 5.99 -5.48
N LEU A 250 -11.70 5.92 -4.49
CA LEU A 250 -11.61 4.79 -3.56
C LEU A 250 -12.90 4.59 -2.74
N TYR A 251 -13.60 5.66 -2.40
CA TYR A 251 -14.79 5.63 -1.54
C TYR A 251 -16.11 5.94 -2.28
N ASN A 252 -16.04 6.17 -3.59
CA ASN A 252 -17.18 6.53 -4.43
C ASN A 252 -17.96 7.74 -3.89
N ILE A 253 -17.23 8.82 -3.63
CA ILE A 253 -17.74 10.13 -3.16
C ILE A 253 -17.23 11.22 -4.10
N LYS A 254 -17.77 12.43 -4.00
CA LYS A 254 -17.36 13.57 -4.84
C LYS A 254 -17.21 14.83 -3.99
N TYR A 255 -15.98 15.34 -3.92
CA TYR A 255 -15.60 16.59 -3.27
C TYR A 255 -14.45 17.23 -4.06
N ASP A 256 -14.30 18.55 -3.93
CA ASP A 256 -13.34 19.33 -4.73
C ASP A 256 -12.02 19.60 -3.98
N ASN A 257 -11.93 19.22 -2.70
CA ASN A 257 -10.74 19.40 -1.87
C ASN A 257 -10.58 18.25 -0.86
N ILE A 258 -9.35 18.07 -0.39
CA ILE A 258 -9.03 16.96 0.52
C ILE A 258 -9.65 17.12 1.92
N TYR A 259 -9.87 18.36 2.37
CA TYR A 259 -10.49 18.64 3.66
C TYR A 259 -11.90 18.06 3.73
N ASP A 260 -12.76 18.44 2.79
CA ASP A 260 -14.15 17.96 2.73
C ASP A 260 -14.21 16.46 2.42
N THR A 261 -13.33 15.97 1.55
CA THR A 261 -13.22 14.53 1.26
C THR A 261 -13.01 13.71 2.53
N ILE A 262 -12.00 14.04 3.34
CA ILE A 262 -11.67 13.30 4.57
C ILE A 262 -12.79 13.42 5.61
N LYS A 263 -13.40 14.61 5.75
CA LYS A 263 -14.50 14.84 6.70
C LYS A 263 -15.72 13.97 6.39
N ASN A 264 -15.91 13.57 5.15
CA ASN A 264 -17.09 12.84 4.71
C ASN A 264 -16.87 11.33 4.52
N ILE A 265 -15.64 10.81 4.67
CA ILE A 265 -15.37 9.37 4.68
C ILE A 265 -15.77 8.77 6.04
N SER A 266 -16.85 7.98 6.06
CA SER A 266 -17.40 7.38 7.28
C SER A 266 -16.40 6.49 8.03
N ALA A 267 -15.56 5.75 7.31
CA ALA A 267 -14.51 4.90 7.88
C ALA A 267 -13.49 5.67 8.73
N PHE A 268 -13.32 6.98 8.49
CA PHE A 268 -12.36 7.81 9.22
C PHE A 268 -12.91 8.40 10.52
N LYS A 269 -14.25 8.44 10.69
CA LYS A 269 -14.88 8.91 11.95
C LYS A 269 -14.50 8.08 13.18
N ILE A 270 -14.06 6.84 12.97
CA ILE A 270 -13.63 5.92 14.04
C ILE A 270 -12.13 5.62 14.00
N GLN A 271 -11.37 6.43 13.26
CA GLN A 271 -9.91 6.29 13.20
C GLN A 271 -9.27 6.85 14.48
N TYR A 272 -8.18 6.21 14.90
CA TYR A 272 -7.35 6.66 16.00
C TYR A 272 -6.02 7.20 15.48
N ALA A 273 -5.49 8.20 16.16
CA ALA A 273 -4.12 8.65 15.93
C ALA A 273 -3.12 7.55 16.22
N PRO A 274 -1.95 7.58 15.58
CA PRO A 274 -0.81 6.78 16.04
C PRO A 274 -0.50 7.09 17.51
N ASN A 275 0.10 6.14 18.20
CA ASN A 275 0.52 6.33 19.60
C ASN A 275 1.95 6.86 19.74
N SER A 276 2.66 7.01 18.66
CA SER A 276 4.01 7.60 18.61
C SER A 276 4.37 7.98 17.17
N LEU A 277 5.43 8.79 17.00
CA LEU A 277 5.99 9.12 15.68
C LEU A 277 6.74 7.93 15.04
N LYS A 278 7.06 6.88 15.80
CA LYS A 278 7.60 5.60 15.29
C LYS A 278 6.53 4.68 14.71
N HIS A 279 5.29 5.16 14.55
CA HIS A 279 4.23 4.44 13.87
C HIS A 279 4.50 4.37 12.35
N ARG A 280 3.98 3.31 11.70
CA ARG A 280 4.15 3.07 10.27
C ARG A 280 3.75 4.25 9.37
N TYR A 281 2.88 5.13 9.81
CA TYR A 281 2.50 6.36 9.11
C TYR A 281 3.68 7.33 8.85
N VAL A 282 4.78 7.15 9.58
CA VAL A 282 6.05 7.84 9.34
C VAL A 282 7.12 6.85 8.90
N THR A 283 7.32 5.77 9.66
CA THR A 283 8.43 4.82 9.44
C THR A 283 8.28 3.90 8.23
N GLU A 284 7.12 3.91 7.58
CA GLU A 284 6.87 3.21 6.32
C GLU A 284 6.58 4.21 5.19
N ASP A 285 5.61 5.12 5.39
CA ASP A 285 5.16 5.98 4.29
C ASP A 285 6.24 6.98 3.84
N VAL A 286 7.11 7.46 4.75
CA VAL A 286 8.23 8.32 4.36
C VAL A 286 9.27 7.56 3.54
N PRO A 287 9.94 6.51 4.07
CA PRO A 287 11.04 5.86 3.37
C PRO A 287 10.62 5.03 2.14
N TYR A 288 9.36 4.56 2.06
CA TYR A 288 8.91 3.67 0.98
C TYR A 288 7.90 4.31 0.02
N SER A 289 7.52 5.58 0.25
CA SER A 289 6.64 6.31 -0.66
C SER A 289 7.15 7.72 -0.97
N LEU A 290 7.35 8.62 0.01
CA LEU A 290 7.80 9.99 -0.26
C LEU A 290 9.26 10.03 -0.77
N VAL A 291 10.17 9.28 -0.16
CA VAL A 291 11.58 9.22 -0.57
C VAL A 291 11.74 8.72 -2.02
N PRO A 292 11.09 7.59 -2.44
CA PRO A 292 11.15 7.20 -3.85
C PRO A 292 10.62 8.28 -4.79
N ILE A 293 9.48 8.90 -4.49
CA ILE A 293 8.88 9.95 -5.33
C ILE A 293 9.85 11.14 -5.48
N SER A 294 10.34 11.67 -4.36
CA SER A 294 11.28 12.81 -4.36
C SER A 294 12.58 12.49 -5.12
N THR A 295 13.17 11.33 -4.88
CA THR A 295 14.45 10.95 -5.49
C THR A 295 14.32 10.62 -6.99
N ILE A 296 13.19 10.06 -7.41
CA ILE A 296 12.84 9.91 -8.83
C ILE A 296 12.71 11.30 -9.48
N GLY A 297 12.00 12.23 -8.84
CA GLY A 297 11.89 13.60 -9.31
C GLY A 297 13.26 14.26 -9.50
N LYS A 298 14.15 14.13 -8.52
CA LYS A 298 15.54 14.66 -8.62
C LYS A 298 16.31 14.09 -9.81
N LYS A 299 16.18 12.78 -10.10
CA LYS A 299 16.81 12.18 -11.28
C LYS A 299 16.22 12.69 -12.61
N LEU A 300 14.97 13.15 -12.61
CA LEU A 300 14.32 13.79 -13.76
C LEU A 300 14.57 15.29 -13.85
N GLY A 301 15.34 15.87 -12.91
CA GLY A 301 15.55 17.33 -12.84
C GLY A 301 14.34 18.09 -12.28
N ILE A 302 13.41 17.41 -11.62
CA ILE A 302 12.20 17.98 -11.03
C ILE A 302 12.39 18.11 -9.53
N ASN A 303 12.40 19.35 -9.03
CA ASN A 303 12.49 19.61 -7.61
C ASN A 303 11.13 19.48 -6.91
N SER A 304 11.17 18.92 -5.70
CA SER A 304 10.00 18.74 -4.81
C SER A 304 10.31 19.30 -3.39
N PRO A 305 10.52 20.61 -3.24
CA PRO A 305 11.02 21.21 -1.99
C PRO A 305 10.06 21.03 -0.81
N ASN A 306 8.74 21.02 -1.04
CA ASN A 306 7.76 20.81 0.01
C ASN A 306 7.79 19.35 0.49
N MET A 307 7.84 18.38 -0.43
CA MET A 307 7.99 16.95 -0.11
C MET A 307 9.30 16.70 0.64
N ASP A 308 10.41 17.28 0.18
CA ASP A 308 11.72 17.20 0.85
C ASP A 308 11.66 17.76 2.27
N SER A 309 10.92 18.84 2.49
CA SER A 309 10.72 19.44 3.82
C SER A 309 9.96 18.48 4.77
N ILE A 310 8.95 17.78 4.27
CA ILE A 310 8.23 16.75 5.04
C ILE A 310 9.15 15.57 5.38
N ILE A 311 9.96 15.10 4.43
CA ILE A 311 10.93 14.00 4.66
C ILE A 311 11.96 14.43 5.70
N ASN A 312 12.51 15.65 5.61
CA ASN A 312 13.48 16.19 6.56
C ASN A 312 12.86 16.35 7.97
N LEU A 313 11.63 16.86 8.07
CA LEU A 313 10.93 16.99 9.35
C LEU A 313 10.73 15.60 10.00
N ALA A 314 10.32 14.60 9.23
CA ALA A 314 10.21 13.23 9.71
C ALA A 314 11.56 12.66 10.16
N SER A 315 12.63 12.92 9.39
CA SER A 315 13.99 12.48 9.70
C SER A 315 14.50 13.06 11.01
N MET A 316 14.35 14.37 11.21
CA MET A 316 14.70 15.04 12.46
C MET A 316 13.88 14.52 13.64
N SER A 317 12.56 14.35 13.47
CA SER A 317 11.67 13.91 14.53
C SER A 317 11.97 12.49 15.03
N ASN A 318 12.42 11.60 14.14
CA ASN A 318 12.73 10.21 14.45
C ASN A 318 14.22 9.93 14.66
N ASN A 319 15.10 10.92 14.43
CA ASN A 319 16.55 10.77 14.41
C ASN A 319 17.01 9.67 13.43
N VAL A 320 16.52 9.72 12.19
CA VAL A 320 16.77 8.74 11.11
C VAL A 320 17.00 9.50 9.82
N ASP A 321 18.02 9.17 9.03
CA ASP A 321 18.15 9.69 7.67
C ASP A 321 17.26 8.88 6.71
N TYR A 322 16.04 9.33 6.50
CA TYR A 322 15.10 8.61 5.63
C TYR A 322 15.51 8.67 4.15
N PHE A 323 16.27 9.68 3.68
CA PHE A 323 16.80 9.68 2.32
C PHE A 323 17.83 8.58 2.09
N ALA A 324 18.69 8.33 3.06
CA ALA A 324 19.69 7.27 2.98
C ALA A 324 19.08 5.86 3.20
N GLU A 325 18.24 5.73 4.20
CA GLU A 325 17.66 4.41 4.58
C GLU A 325 16.51 3.98 3.66
N GLY A 326 15.73 4.92 3.14
CA GLY A 326 14.55 4.68 2.33
C GLY A 326 14.83 4.00 0.98
N ARG A 327 13.77 3.55 0.34
CA ARG A 327 13.76 2.99 -1.01
C ARG A 327 13.90 4.14 -2.02
N ASN A 328 15.10 4.69 -2.15
CA ASN A 328 15.37 5.78 -3.10
C ASN A 328 15.44 5.28 -4.55
N ALA A 329 15.50 6.21 -5.50
CA ALA A 329 15.52 5.90 -6.94
C ALA A 329 16.68 4.96 -7.35
N ASP A 330 17.84 5.01 -6.68
CA ASP A 330 18.96 4.11 -6.94
C ASP A 330 18.66 2.68 -6.48
N LYS A 331 18.09 2.52 -5.30
CA LYS A 331 17.68 1.19 -4.77
C LYS A 331 16.56 0.56 -5.61
N ILE A 332 15.67 1.37 -6.19
CA ILE A 332 14.65 0.89 -7.14
C ILE A 332 15.28 0.53 -8.49
N GLY A 333 16.51 0.98 -8.77
CA GLY A 333 17.14 0.84 -10.08
C GLY A 333 16.49 1.72 -11.15
N PHE A 334 15.90 2.85 -10.74
CA PHE A 334 15.27 3.79 -11.66
C PHE A 334 16.31 4.57 -12.47
N THR A 335 16.06 4.66 -13.79
CA THR A 335 16.82 5.54 -14.71
C THR A 335 15.87 6.48 -15.45
N PRO A 336 16.31 7.71 -15.81
CA PRO A 336 15.46 8.69 -16.51
C PRO A 336 14.84 8.17 -17.82
N GLU A 337 15.54 7.26 -18.52
CA GLU A 337 15.08 6.66 -19.77
C GLU A 337 13.79 5.85 -19.59
N GLN A 338 13.55 5.32 -18.42
CA GLN A 338 12.29 4.59 -18.11
C GLN A 338 11.07 5.53 -18.13
N ALA A 339 11.24 6.79 -17.73
CA ALA A 339 10.15 7.79 -17.81
C ALA A 339 9.87 8.18 -19.28
N VAL A 340 10.90 8.40 -20.08
CA VAL A 340 10.77 8.73 -21.53
C VAL A 340 10.12 7.58 -22.27
N TYR A 341 10.58 6.34 -22.04
CA TYR A 341 9.99 5.16 -22.68
C TYR A 341 8.52 4.97 -22.32
N MET A 342 8.13 5.20 -21.06
CA MET A 342 6.74 5.12 -20.63
C MET A 342 5.88 6.19 -21.29
N ASN A 343 6.39 7.40 -21.47
CA ASN A 343 5.70 8.48 -22.18
C ASN A 343 5.48 8.14 -23.66
N GLU A 344 6.48 7.58 -24.34
CA GLU A 344 6.35 7.15 -25.74
C GLU A 344 5.32 6.02 -25.91
N MET A 345 5.33 5.02 -25.01
CA MET A 345 4.34 3.95 -25.01
C MET A 345 2.93 4.43 -24.69
N ALA A 346 2.80 5.49 -23.91
CA ALA A 346 1.52 6.15 -23.64
C ALA A 346 1.06 7.07 -24.78
N GLY A 347 1.89 7.29 -25.80
CA GLY A 347 1.58 8.12 -26.97
C GLY A 347 1.47 9.63 -26.62
N VAL A 348 2.30 10.12 -25.69
CA VAL A 348 2.42 11.55 -25.34
C VAL A 348 3.51 12.19 -26.19
#